data_8331dae2fa25aa885eba0aaf98b3f71c
#
_entry.id   8331dae2fa25aa885eba0aaf98b3f71c
#
_cell.length_a   1.000
_cell.length_b   1.000
_cell.length_c   1.000
_cell.angle_alpha   90.00
_cell.angle_beta   90.00
_cell.angle_gamma   90.00
#
_symmetry.space_group_name_H-M   'P 1'
#
loop_
_entity.id
_entity.type
_entity.pdbx_description
1 polymer ?
#
loop_
_entity_poly.entity_id
_entity_poly.type
_entity_poly.pdbx_seq_one_letter_code
_entity_poly.pdbx_strand_id
1 'polypeptide(L)'
;KAQIAVGVQTYERYFGRKPRGIWLPECGYVPEADKYLKEFGIDYIITETHGILYADPTPVYGTFAPIVSPEGVVAFGRDMESSRQVWSSINGYPGDFNYREFYRDIGYDADYDYIKPYIAHNGVRVHTGIKYYRITGKTEFKDYYNLQWAKDSAEKQAGHFFDSRNAQIENLSK
;
A
#
# COMPACT_ATOMS: atom_id res chain seq x y z
N LYS A 1 -19.98 -13.80 -4.96
CA LYS A 1 -20.14 -14.01 -6.40
C LYS A 1 -20.39 -12.71 -7.16
N ALA A 2 -21.48 -11.94 -6.85
CA ALA A 2 -21.87 -10.74 -7.60
C ALA A 2 -20.75 -9.69 -7.70
N GLN A 3 -20.03 -9.41 -6.62
CA GLN A 3 -18.94 -8.44 -6.61
C GLN A 3 -17.77 -8.84 -7.54
N ILE A 4 -17.40 -10.12 -7.57
CA ILE A 4 -16.37 -10.63 -8.49
C ILE A 4 -16.86 -10.48 -9.94
N ALA A 5 -18.10 -10.87 -10.23
CA ALA A 5 -18.68 -10.74 -11.56
C ALA A 5 -18.66 -9.29 -12.06
N VAL A 6 -19.16 -8.36 -11.25
CA VAL A 6 -19.20 -6.94 -11.60
C VAL A 6 -17.78 -6.36 -11.75
N GLY A 7 -16.85 -6.75 -10.87
CA GLY A 7 -15.45 -6.34 -10.96
C GLY A 7 -14.81 -6.77 -12.27
N VAL A 8 -14.98 -8.03 -12.66
CA VAL A 8 -14.46 -8.57 -13.93
C VAL A 8 -15.08 -7.88 -15.14
N GLN A 9 -16.41 -7.70 -15.15
CA GLN A 9 -17.10 -6.99 -16.24
C GLN A 9 -16.66 -5.54 -16.36
N THR A 10 -16.50 -4.85 -15.23
CA THR A 10 -16.03 -3.47 -15.20
C THR A 10 -14.60 -3.37 -15.75
N TYR A 11 -13.73 -4.26 -15.31
CA TYR A 11 -12.35 -4.31 -15.80
C TYR A 11 -12.32 -4.56 -17.32
N GLU A 12 -13.07 -5.54 -17.82
CA GLU A 12 -13.15 -5.88 -19.23
C GLU A 12 -13.68 -4.70 -20.06
N ARG A 13 -14.69 -3.98 -19.56
CA ARG A 13 -15.25 -2.78 -20.21
C ARG A 13 -14.22 -1.68 -20.40
N TYR A 14 -13.35 -1.42 -19.39
CA TYR A 14 -12.40 -0.32 -19.45
C TYR A 14 -11.06 -0.70 -20.09
N PHE A 15 -10.63 -1.94 -19.96
CA PHE A 15 -9.32 -2.38 -20.44
C PHE A 15 -9.37 -3.28 -21.68
N GLY A 16 -10.56 -3.63 -22.17
CA GLY A 16 -10.75 -4.44 -23.38
C GLY A 16 -10.27 -5.90 -23.26
N ARG A 17 -9.98 -6.36 -22.03
CA ARG A 17 -9.52 -7.73 -21.76
C ARG A 17 -9.96 -8.17 -20.37
N LYS A 18 -10.11 -9.47 -20.17
CA LYS A 18 -10.41 -10.00 -18.83
C LYS A 18 -9.23 -9.86 -17.87
N PRO A 19 -9.47 -9.60 -16.57
CA PRO A 19 -8.44 -9.65 -15.56
C PRO A 19 -8.02 -11.10 -15.35
N ARG A 20 -6.74 -11.32 -15.06
CA ARG A 20 -6.23 -12.63 -14.66
C ARG A 20 -6.09 -12.77 -13.15
N GLY A 21 -5.99 -11.66 -12.44
CA GLY A 21 -5.85 -11.64 -11.00
C GLY A 21 -6.76 -10.61 -10.36
N ILE A 22 -6.97 -10.77 -9.06
CA ILE A 22 -7.76 -9.83 -8.26
C ILE A 22 -7.12 -9.63 -6.89
N TRP A 23 -7.17 -8.38 -6.41
CA TRP A 23 -6.96 -8.06 -5.02
C TRP A 23 -8.32 -8.08 -4.33
N LEU A 24 -8.56 -9.11 -3.52
CA LEU A 24 -9.78 -9.19 -2.72
C LEU A 24 -9.79 -8.10 -1.64
N PRO A 25 -10.95 -7.58 -1.24
CA PRO A 25 -11.04 -6.57 -0.19
C PRO A 25 -10.28 -7.01 1.06
N GLU A 26 -9.40 -6.13 1.56
CA GLU A 26 -8.52 -6.39 2.72
C GLU A 26 -7.69 -7.68 2.61
N CYS A 27 -7.36 -8.12 1.40
CA CYS A 27 -6.71 -9.40 1.13
C CYS A 27 -7.44 -10.62 1.72
N GLY A 28 -8.74 -10.46 2.02
CA GLY A 28 -9.56 -11.49 2.65
C GLY A 28 -9.82 -12.65 1.69
N TYR A 29 -9.59 -13.86 2.18
CA TYR A 29 -9.87 -15.09 1.44
C TYR A 29 -10.67 -16.05 2.30
N VAL A 30 -11.64 -16.70 1.67
CA VAL A 30 -12.36 -17.86 2.23
C VAL A 30 -12.47 -18.94 1.16
N PRO A 31 -12.42 -20.24 1.51
CA PRO A 31 -12.44 -21.32 0.53
C PRO A 31 -13.62 -21.27 -0.43
N GLU A 32 -14.78 -20.80 0.03
CA GLU A 32 -15.98 -20.69 -0.79
C GLU A 32 -15.86 -19.66 -1.93
N ALA A 33 -14.94 -18.70 -1.80
CA ALA A 33 -14.67 -17.72 -2.86
C ALA A 33 -13.99 -18.34 -4.08
N ASP A 34 -13.23 -19.40 -3.87
CA ASP A 34 -12.38 -20.07 -4.86
C ASP A 34 -13.11 -20.46 -6.13
N LYS A 35 -14.25 -21.16 -5.97
CA LYS A 35 -15.10 -21.55 -7.09
C LYS A 35 -15.61 -20.37 -7.91
N TYR A 36 -15.86 -19.23 -7.26
CA TYR A 36 -16.30 -18.02 -7.97
C TYR A 36 -15.14 -17.33 -8.68
N LEU A 37 -13.97 -17.32 -8.08
CA LEU A 37 -12.76 -16.81 -8.72
C LEU A 37 -12.51 -17.60 -10.01
N LYS A 38 -12.54 -18.92 -9.92
CA LYS A 38 -12.35 -19.80 -11.08
C LYS A 38 -13.45 -19.66 -12.12
N GLU A 39 -14.73 -19.56 -11.71
CA GLU A 39 -15.88 -19.36 -12.59
C GLU A 39 -15.72 -18.10 -13.47
N PHE A 40 -15.13 -17.03 -12.92
CA PHE A 40 -14.92 -15.77 -13.63
C PHE A 40 -13.54 -15.63 -14.27
N GLY A 41 -12.74 -16.70 -14.29
CA GLY A 41 -11.45 -16.74 -14.98
C GLY A 41 -10.33 -16.01 -14.25
N ILE A 42 -10.41 -15.90 -12.92
CA ILE A 42 -9.34 -15.38 -12.09
C ILE A 42 -8.33 -16.51 -11.81
N ASP A 43 -7.11 -16.30 -12.26
CA ASP A 43 -6.02 -17.26 -12.11
C ASP A 43 -5.28 -17.10 -10.79
N TYR A 44 -5.20 -15.87 -10.25
CA TYR A 44 -4.48 -15.61 -9.00
C TYR A 44 -5.10 -14.51 -8.15
N ILE A 45 -4.79 -14.58 -6.86
CA ILE A 45 -5.14 -13.59 -5.84
C ILE A 45 -3.89 -13.15 -5.07
N ILE A 46 -4.02 -12.03 -4.37
CA ILE A 46 -3.06 -11.61 -3.36
C ILE A 46 -3.73 -11.74 -2.00
N THR A 47 -3.05 -12.36 -1.04
CA THR A 47 -3.54 -12.57 0.32
C THR A 47 -2.55 -12.04 1.36
N GLU A 48 -3.01 -11.92 2.60
CA GLU A 48 -2.14 -11.54 3.71
C GLU A 48 -1.10 -12.61 4.02
N THR A 49 0.01 -12.17 4.61
CA THR A 49 1.14 -13.02 5.03
C THR A 49 0.68 -14.26 5.80
N HIS A 50 -0.22 -14.09 6.77
CA HIS A 50 -0.70 -15.18 7.61
C HIS A 50 -1.52 -16.22 6.83
N GLY A 51 -2.20 -15.82 5.76
CA GLY A 51 -2.94 -16.76 4.89
C GLY A 51 -2.02 -17.75 4.17
N ILE A 52 -0.75 -17.39 3.99
CA ILE A 52 0.27 -18.28 3.44
C ILE A 52 0.98 -19.06 4.56
N LEU A 53 1.49 -18.34 5.58
CA LEU A 53 2.32 -18.96 6.61
C LEU A 53 1.61 -20.02 7.47
N TYR A 54 0.29 -19.88 7.60
CA TYR A 54 -0.53 -20.82 8.39
C TYR A 54 -1.35 -21.80 7.52
N ALA A 55 -1.01 -21.88 6.23
CA ALA A 55 -1.61 -22.90 5.37
C ALA A 55 -1.15 -24.31 5.79
N ASP A 56 -2.00 -25.30 5.51
CA ASP A 56 -1.71 -26.71 5.77
C ASP A 56 -1.67 -27.49 4.42
N PRO A 57 -0.55 -28.09 4.06
CA PRO A 57 0.75 -28.07 4.76
C PRO A 57 1.43 -26.70 4.73
N THR A 58 2.25 -26.39 5.75
CA THR A 58 2.99 -25.12 5.82
C THR A 58 3.94 -24.98 4.63
N PRO A 59 3.87 -23.90 3.85
CA PRO A 59 4.73 -23.68 2.70
C PRO A 59 6.21 -23.52 3.08
N VAL A 60 7.08 -24.24 2.37
CA VAL A 60 8.53 -24.25 2.65
C VAL A 60 9.18 -22.88 2.44
N TYR A 61 8.75 -22.15 1.41
CA TYR A 61 9.31 -20.85 1.07
C TYR A 61 8.51 -19.65 1.63
N GLY A 62 7.59 -19.90 2.57
CA GLY A 62 6.77 -18.85 3.14
C GLY A 62 6.06 -18.02 2.06
N THR A 63 6.17 -16.68 2.15
CA THR A 63 5.57 -15.75 1.18
C THR A 63 6.39 -15.56 -0.10
N PHE A 64 7.58 -16.17 -0.21
CA PHE A 64 8.44 -16.03 -1.38
C PHE A 64 8.08 -16.97 -2.54
N ALA A 65 7.16 -17.90 -2.32
CA ALA A 65 6.55 -18.70 -3.37
C ALA A 65 5.03 -18.71 -3.22
N PRO A 66 4.30 -18.70 -4.34
CA PRO A 66 2.85 -18.81 -4.27
C PRO A 66 2.42 -20.22 -3.87
N ILE A 67 1.21 -20.32 -3.33
CA ILE A 67 0.52 -21.60 -3.10
C ILE A 67 -0.69 -21.71 -4.02
N VAL A 68 -1.18 -22.92 -4.20
CA VAL A 68 -2.35 -23.20 -5.05
C VAL A 68 -3.51 -23.62 -4.17
N SER A 69 -4.63 -22.97 -4.34
CA SER A 69 -5.88 -23.28 -3.63
C SER A 69 -6.52 -24.57 -4.14
N PRO A 70 -7.51 -25.15 -3.44
CA PRO A 70 -8.19 -26.38 -3.87
C PRO A 70 -8.81 -26.32 -5.27
N GLU A 71 -9.33 -25.17 -5.69
CA GLU A 71 -9.91 -24.99 -7.03
C GLU A 71 -8.87 -24.56 -8.10
N GLY A 72 -7.60 -24.49 -7.72
CA GLY A 72 -6.51 -24.17 -8.63
C GLY A 72 -6.28 -22.68 -8.86
N VAL A 73 -6.70 -21.81 -7.94
CA VAL A 73 -6.35 -20.39 -7.94
C VAL A 73 -5.02 -20.21 -7.22
N VAL A 74 -4.10 -19.49 -7.83
CA VAL A 74 -2.77 -19.22 -7.26
C VAL A 74 -2.86 -18.10 -6.23
N ALA A 75 -2.37 -18.30 -5.02
CA ALA A 75 -2.33 -17.27 -3.99
C ALA A 75 -0.89 -16.79 -3.74
N PHE A 76 -0.67 -15.49 -3.96
CA PHE A 76 0.58 -14.81 -3.61
C PHE A 76 0.42 -14.12 -2.26
N GLY A 77 1.31 -14.41 -1.33
CA GLY A 77 1.34 -13.77 -0.02
C GLY A 77 2.03 -12.41 -0.06
N ARG A 78 1.49 -11.44 0.69
CA ARG A 78 2.23 -10.22 0.99
C ARG A 78 3.42 -10.56 1.87
N ASP A 79 4.56 -9.93 1.62
CA ASP A 79 5.68 -9.97 2.54
C ASP A 79 5.51 -8.90 3.62
N MET A 80 5.50 -9.32 4.89
CA MET A 80 5.24 -8.44 6.03
C MET A 80 6.31 -7.37 6.18
N GLU A 81 7.57 -7.72 5.98
CA GLU A 81 8.68 -6.78 6.19
C GLU A 81 8.69 -5.69 5.13
N SER A 82 8.60 -6.05 3.84
CA SER A 82 8.54 -5.07 2.76
C SER A 82 7.30 -4.18 2.86
N SER A 83 6.16 -4.79 3.21
CA SER A 83 4.92 -4.03 3.45
C SER A 83 5.09 -3.00 4.57
N ARG A 84 5.69 -3.39 5.70
CA ARG A 84 5.96 -2.48 6.82
C ARG A 84 6.93 -1.37 6.43
N GLN A 85 7.98 -1.69 5.67
CA GLN A 85 8.97 -0.70 5.21
C GLN A 85 8.33 0.40 4.36
N VAL A 86 7.44 0.05 3.44
CA VAL A 86 6.88 1.02 2.48
C VAL A 86 5.59 1.68 2.95
N TRP A 87 4.88 1.10 3.93
CA TRP A 87 3.56 1.57 4.34
C TRP A 87 3.52 2.20 5.73
N SER A 88 4.35 1.73 6.66
CA SER A 88 4.25 2.19 8.04
C SER A 88 4.79 3.60 8.21
N SER A 89 3.96 4.51 8.71
CA SER A 89 4.38 5.85 9.12
C SER A 89 5.12 5.85 10.47
N ILE A 90 5.12 4.74 11.20
CA ILE A 90 5.76 4.62 12.52
C ILE A 90 7.12 3.93 12.39
N ASN A 91 7.16 2.80 11.66
CA ASN A 91 8.33 1.91 11.60
C ASN A 91 8.84 1.73 10.16
N GLY A 92 8.32 2.47 9.21
CA GLY A 92 8.68 2.40 7.80
C GLY A 92 9.12 3.75 7.24
N TYR A 93 9.39 3.75 5.95
CA TYR A 93 9.88 4.91 5.22
C TYR A 93 8.93 6.12 5.25
N PRO A 94 7.59 5.97 5.17
CA PRO A 94 6.69 7.11 5.19
C PRO A 94 6.78 8.00 6.43
N GLY A 95 7.34 7.48 7.53
CA GLY A 95 7.56 8.24 8.76
C GLY A 95 8.84 9.06 8.81
N ASP A 96 9.62 9.12 7.74
CA ASP A 96 10.87 9.88 7.69
C ASP A 96 10.62 11.37 7.95
N PHE A 97 11.42 11.94 8.85
CA PHE A 97 11.24 13.32 9.31
C PHE A 97 11.44 14.37 8.22
N ASN A 98 12.02 14.02 7.10
CA ASN A 98 12.23 14.90 5.96
C ASN A 98 11.06 14.90 4.97
N TYR A 99 10.12 13.96 5.09
CA TYR A 99 8.93 13.94 4.24
C TYR A 99 7.89 14.94 4.68
N ARG A 100 6.92 15.21 3.79
CA ARG A 100 5.86 16.18 4.07
C ARG A 100 4.96 15.70 5.21
N GLU A 101 4.65 16.62 6.11
CA GLU A 101 3.69 16.38 7.17
C GLU A 101 2.29 16.14 6.59
N PHE A 102 1.67 15.04 6.98
CA PHE A 102 0.38 14.63 6.42
C PHE A 102 -0.79 15.50 6.92
N TYR A 103 -0.78 15.84 8.20
CA TYR A 103 -1.92 16.51 8.86
C TYR A 103 -1.89 18.03 8.72
N ARG A 104 -0.72 18.65 8.56
CA ARG A 104 -0.59 20.10 8.39
C ARG A 104 -0.96 20.49 6.97
N ASP A 105 -1.71 21.60 6.84
CA ASP A 105 -2.20 22.08 5.56
C ASP A 105 -2.36 23.60 5.62
N ILE A 106 -1.99 24.32 4.56
CA ILE A 106 -2.08 25.77 4.52
C ILE A 106 -3.49 26.27 4.79
N GLY A 107 -4.52 25.51 4.43
CA GLY A 107 -5.92 25.86 4.70
C GLY A 107 -6.25 26.04 6.19
N TYR A 108 -5.48 25.38 7.06
CA TYR A 108 -5.61 25.48 8.52
C TYR A 108 -4.48 26.25 9.17
N ASP A 109 -3.27 26.20 8.63
CA ASP A 109 -2.08 26.77 9.24
C ASP A 109 -1.86 28.25 8.90
N ALA A 110 -2.33 28.71 7.74
CA ALA A 110 -2.19 30.09 7.32
C ALA A 110 -3.17 31.01 8.05
N ASP A 111 -2.83 32.30 8.09
CA ASP A 111 -3.74 33.35 8.53
C ASP A 111 -5.07 33.26 7.76
N TYR A 112 -6.18 33.49 8.48
CA TYR A 112 -7.50 33.33 7.89
C TYR A 112 -7.78 34.31 6.77
N ASP A 113 -7.40 35.59 6.94
CA ASP A 113 -7.62 36.61 5.93
C ASP A 113 -6.81 36.36 4.66
N TYR A 114 -5.61 35.77 4.82
CA TYR A 114 -4.81 35.33 3.67
C TYR A 114 -5.46 34.16 2.92
N ILE A 115 -5.96 33.14 3.60
CA ILE A 115 -6.45 31.91 2.95
C ILE A 115 -7.91 32.04 2.48
N LYS A 116 -8.70 32.90 3.12
CA LYS A 116 -10.14 33.07 2.86
C LYS A 116 -10.52 33.22 1.37
N PRO A 117 -9.81 33.97 0.53
CA PRO A 117 -10.12 34.08 -0.89
C PRO A 117 -9.97 32.78 -1.69
N TYR A 118 -9.21 31.81 -1.16
CA TYR A 118 -8.82 30.58 -1.84
C TYR A 118 -9.55 29.33 -1.30
N ILE A 119 -10.34 29.46 -0.24
CA ILE A 119 -11.16 28.39 0.33
C ILE A 119 -12.62 28.55 -0.07
N ALA A 120 -13.43 27.54 0.24
CA ALA A 120 -14.83 27.47 -0.18
C ALA A 120 -15.62 28.75 0.18
N HIS A 121 -16.60 29.09 -0.66
CA HIS A 121 -17.42 30.31 -0.56
C HIS A 121 -18.14 30.51 0.77
N ASN A 122 -18.31 29.46 1.58
CA ASN A 122 -18.90 29.53 2.91
C ASN A 122 -17.93 30.04 3.99
N GLY A 123 -16.68 30.30 3.66
CA GLY A 123 -15.66 30.79 4.59
C GLY A 123 -15.17 29.76 5.61
N VAL A 124 -15.54 28.48 5.46
CA VAL A 124 -15.05 27.41 6.34
C VAL A 124 -13.66 26.95 5.88
N ARG A 125 -12.75 26.77 6.85
CA ARG A 125 -11.43 26.20 6.55
C ARG A 125 -11.55 24.80 6.00
N VAL A 126 -10.78 24.48 4.96
CA VAL A 126 -10.75 23.18 4.29
C VAL A 126 -9.31 22.76 4.02
N HIS A 127 -9.09 21.47 3.88
CA HIS A 127 -7.82 20.97 3.37
C HIS A 127 -7.66 21.36 1.91
N THR A 128 -6.55 22.04 1.60
CA THR A 128 -6.21 22.47 0.23
C THR A 128 -5.31 21.49 -0.48
N GLY A 129 -4.68 20.56 0.24
CA GLY A 129 -3.63 19.69 -0.27
C GLY A 129 -2.25 20.34 -0.34
N ILE A 130 -2.15 21.65 -0.03
CA ILE A 130 -0.88 22.38 -0.07
C ILE A 130 -0.20 22.28 1.31
N LYS A 131 0.99 21.68 1.33
CA LYS A 131 1.71 21.35 2.55
C LYS A 131 3.12 21.93 2.52
N TYR A 132 3.43 22.76 3.51
CA TYR A 132 4.71 23.45 3.62
C TYR A 132 5.67 22.87 4.65
N TYR A 133 5.16 22.01 5.54
CA TYR A 133 5.94 21.46 6.64
C TYR A 133 6.44 20.05 6.34
N ARG A 134 7.57 19.70 6.92
CA ARG A 134 8.05 18.31 7.02
C ARG A 134 7.61 17.68 8.34
N ILE A 135 7.69 16.37 8.45
CA ILE A 135 7.28 15.63 9.65
C ILE A 135 8.06 16.11 10.89
N THR A 136 9.35 16.38 10.75
CA THR A 136 10.24 16.96 11.79
C THR A 136 10.42 16.05 13.03
N GLY A 137 9.47 15.17 13.32
CA GLY A 137 9.43 14.29 14.49
C GLY A 137 8.13 14.41 15.26
N LYS A 138 8.12 13.87 16.48
CA LYS A 138 6.98 13.90 17.40
C LYS A 138 6.92 15.24 18.13
N THR A 139 6.61 16.31 17.43
CA THR A 139 6.52 17.68 17.94
C THR A 139 5.42 18.45 17.25
N GLU A 140 4.80 19.38 17.98
CA GLU A 140 3.83 20.34 17.41
C GLU A 140 4.53 21.41 16.56
N PHE A 141 5.78 21.72 16.83
CA PHE A 141 6.57 22.65 16.03
C PHE A 141 7.13 21.92 14.82
N LYS A 142 6.71 22.35 13.62
CA LYS A 142 7.11 21.75 12.35
C LYS A 142 8.03 22.68 11.58
N ASP A 143 9.14 22.14 11.09
CA ASP A 143 10.05 22.86 10.19
C ASP A 143 9.50 22.85 8.76
N TYR A 144 9.98 23.82 7.97
CA TYR A 144 9.62 23.85 6.56
C TYR A 144 10.17 22.64 5.79
N TYR A 145 9.38 22.19 4.83
CA TYR A 145 9.76 21.10 3.93
C TYR A 145 10.92 21.51 3.03
N ASN A 146 11.91 20.62 2.90
CA ASN A 146 13.02 20.76 1.98
C ASN A 146 13.01 19.57 0.99
N LEU A 147 12.85 19.90 -0.29
CA LEU A 147 12.76 18.89 -1.34
C LEU A 147 14.04 18.07 -1.46
N GLN A 148 15.22 18.68 -1.31
CA GLN A 148 16.48 17.96 -1.44
C GLN A 148 16.65 16.94 -0.31
N TRP A 149 16.34 17.30 0.93
CA TRP A 149 16.40 16.37 2.06
C TRP A 149 15.44 15.19 1.91
N ALA A 150 14.25 15.44 1.36
CA ALA A 150 13.31 14.37 1.08
C ALA A 150 13.81 13.42 -0.03
N LYS A 151 14.46 13.96 -1.06
CA LYS A 151 15.09 13.15 -2.12
C LYS A 151 16.24 12.32 -1.58
N ASP A 152 17.11 12.90 -0.76
CA ASP A 152 18.24 12.19 -0.14
C ASP A 152 17.75 11.05 0.77
N SER A 153 16.66 11.29 1.53
CA SER A 153 16.01 10.23 2.31
C SER A 153 15.44 9.14 1.43
N ALA A 154 14.76 9.49 0.34
CA ALA A 154 14.16 8.51 -0.58
C ALA A 154 15.23 7.64 -1.26
N GLU A 155 16.36 8.22 -1.66
CA GLU A 155 17.48 7.49 -2.27
C GLU A 155 18.09 6.49 -1.28
N LYS A 156 18.37 6.91 -0.04
CA LYS A 156 18.87 6.02 1.01
C LYS A 156 17.89 4.88 1.30
N GLN A 157 16.60 5.17 1.35
CA GLN A 157 15.56 4.19 1.63
C GLN A 157 15.38 3.21 0.47
N ALA A 158 15.51 3.67 -0.77
CA ALA A 158 15.51 2.79 -1.95
C ALA A 158 16.70 1.81 -1.91
N GLY A 159 17.90 2.30 -1.61
CA GLY A 159 19.08 1.46 -1.40
C GLY A 159 18.87 0.43 -0.29
N HIS A 160 18.40 0.87 0.89
CA HIS A 160 18.10 -0.02 2.01
C HIS A 160 17.03 -1.07 1.65
N PHE A 161 15.97 -0.68 0.92
CA PHE A 161 14.95 -1.63 0.47
C PHE A 161 15.53 -2.69 -0.45
N PHE A 162 16.34 -2.28 -1.43
CA PHE A 162 17.02 -3.19 -2.35
C PHE A 162 17.92 -4.18 -1.61
N ASP A 163 18.80 -3.69 -0.73
CA ASP A 163 19.73 -4.53 0.03
C ASP A 163 19.01 -5.51 0.94
N SER A 164 17.95 -5.06 1.61
CA SER A 164 17.15 -5.93 2.49
C SER A 164 16.41 -7.03 1.72
N ARG A 165 15.94 -6.74 0.49
CA ARG A 165 15.32 -7.79 -0.36
C ARG A 165 16.34 -8.80 -0.86
N ASN A 166 17.51 -8.34 -1.30
CA ASN A 166 18.58 -9.24 -1.70
C ASN A 166 19.00 -10.18 -0.57
N ALA A 167 19.21 -9.63 0.62
CA ALA A 167 19.54 -10.46 1.79
C ALA A 167 18.47 -11.51 2.12
N GLN A 168 17.19 -11.18 1.97
CA GLN A 168 16.11 -12.17 2.16
C GLN A 168 16.16 -13.29 1.11
N ILE A 169 16.35 -12.95 -0.17
CA ILE A 169 16.44 -13.93 -1.27
C ILE A 169 17.66 -14.83 -1.08
N GLU A 170 18.80 -14.27 -0.72
CA GLU A 170 20.02 -15.05 -0.46
C GLU A 170 19.84 -16.04 0.71
N ASN A 171 19.07 -15.68 1.73
CA ASN A 171 18.78 -16.56 2.86
C ASN A 171 17.85 -17.74 2.49
N LEU A 172 17.04 -17.60 1.44
CA LEU A 172 16.21 -18.71 0.95
C LEU A 172 17.01 -19.80 0.23
N SER A 173 18.22 -19.48 -0.23
CA SER A 173 19.10 -20.40 -0.96
C SER A 173 20.04 -21.19 -0.05
N LYS A 174 20.00 -20.97 1.26
CA LYS A 174 20.80 -21.68 2.28
C LYS A 174 19.97 -22.76 2.99
#